data_0663ec96660d7b096bce5b70e6493d8d
#
_entry.id   0663ec96660d7b096bce5b70e6493d8d
#
_cell.length_a   1.000
_cell.length_b   1.000
_cell.length_c   1.000
_cell.angle_alpha   90.00
_cell.angle_beta   90.00
_cell.angle_gamma   90.00
#
_symmetry.space_group_name_H-M   'P 1'
#
loop_
_entity.id
_entity.type
_entity.pdbx_description
1 polymer ?
#
loop_
_entity_poly.entity_id
_entity_poly.type
_entity_poly.pdbx_seq_one_letter_code
_entity_poly.pdbx_strand_id
1 'polypeptide(L)'
;MKAYVRDQPKRLRRAASAIVTCGLMAASAAHANSSDNIVLVPPTELPALARQTGEAMFLHDTIDGRTLLYVEQNHGARLATFDVTDPVHITGKGSVRLDASGPFDFVSPLGDHAELVRYRQSHDDLVLDLPRTKDPQLKMVQGLTIGGPITTLGSDGIAVSGEAKAGPRDYQVVETAYSDEINRVFDVKQVREEVTKTDTGTTFMLTENGLYVIRRPAVEWNHEMRVISPN
;
A
#
# COMPACT_ATOMS: atom_id res chain seq x y z
N MET A 1 27.50 -93.13 5.93
CA MET A 1 26.79 -91.90 5.50
C MET A 1 25.87 -91.48 6.64
N LYS A 2 26.23 -90.41 7.34
CA LYS A 2 25.50 -89.87 8.50
C LYS A 2 24.60 -88.77 8.02
N ALA A 3 23.27 -88.91 8.21
CA ALA A 3 22.29 -87.88 7.96
C ALA A 3 22.27 -86.87 9.16
N TYR A 4 22.40 -85.63 8.86
CA TYR A 4 22.39 -84.53 9.83
C TYR A 4 20.99 -83.97 9.92
N VAL A 5 20.32 -84.12 11.05
CA VAL A 5 19.00 -83.52 11.36
C VAL A 5 19.25 -82.13 11.86
N ARG A 6 18.66 -81.18 11.19
CA ARG A 6 18.79 -79.77 11.50
C ARG A 6 17.56 -79.31 12.30
N ASP A 7 17.77 -79.05 13.55
CA ASP A 7 16.77 -78.43 14.46
C ASP A 7 16.41 -76.99 14.05
N GLN A 8 15.17 -76.75 13.94
CA GLN A 8 14.62 -75.37 13.71
C GLN A 8 14.15 -74.74 15.05
N PRO A 9 14.58 -73.52 15.39
CA PRO A 9 14.13 -72.88 16.60
C PRO A 9 12.75 -72.25 16.39
N LYS A 10 11.87 -72.48 17.35
CA LYS A 10 10.52 -71.87 17.48
C LYS A 10 10.62 -70.39 17.64
N ARG A 11 10.09 -69.65 16.68
CA ARG A 11 9.95 -68.21 16.76
C ARG A 11 8.78 -67.83 17.68
N LEU A 12 9.11 -67.26 18.85
CA LEU A 12 8.14 -66.55 19.70
C LEU A 12 7.59 -65.30 18.94
N ARG A 13 6.31 -65.35 18.71
CA ARG A 13 5.59 -64.16 18.26
C ARG A 13 5.40 -63.19 19.44
N ARG A 14 6.17 -62.12 19.46
CA ARG A 14 5.92 -60.98 20.33
C ARG A 14 4.84 -60.13 19.67
N ALA A 15 3.68 -60.05 20.29
CA ALA A 15 2.63 -59.09 19.95
C ALA A 15 3.10 -57.70 20.36
N ALA A 16 3.38 -56.86 19.38
CA ALA A 16 3.63 -55.45 19.61
C ALA A 16 2.28 -54.72 19.68
N SER A 17 1.87 -54.36 20.89
CA SER A 17 0.76 -53.41 21.08
C SER A 17 1.15 -52.02 20.59
N ALA A 18 0.64 -51.61 19.44
CA ALA A 18 0.74 -50.24 18.98
C ALA A 18 -0.23 -49.37 19.78
N ILE A 19 0.32 -48.61 20.70
CA ILE A 19 -0.42 -47.51 21.38
C ILE A 19 -0.51 -46.38 20.36
N VAL A 20 -1.70 -46.21 19.76
CA VAL A 20 -2.05 -45.06 18.95
C VAL A 20 -2.34 -43.91 19.91
N THR A 21 -1.35 -43.08 20.14
CA THR A 21 -1.53 -41.80 20.85
C THR A 21 -2.18 -40.83 19.87
N CYS A 22 -3.52 -40.72 19.92
CA CYS A 22 -4.25 -39.64 19.30
C CYS A 22 -3.86 -38.33 20.01
N GLY A 23 -2.87 -37.63 19.45
CA GLY A 23 -2.59 -36.24 19.82
C GLY A 23 -3.77 -35.38 19.40
N LEU A 24 -4.63 -35.01 20.37
CA LEU A 24 -5.54 -33.87 20.19
C LEU A 24 -4.69 -32.65 19.95
N MET A 25 -4.55 -32.25 18.68
CA MET A 25 -4.18 -30.88 18.33
C MET A 25 -5.35 -29.99 18.75
N ALA A 26 -5.24 -29.41 19.94
CA ALA A 26 -6.10 -28.28 20.31
C ALA A 26 -5.71 -27.15 19.36
N ALA A 27 -6.47 -26.99 18.28
CA ALA A 27 -6.48 -25.77 17.50
C ALA A 27 -6.95 -24.67 18.46
N SER A 28 -6.00 -23.88 18.97
CA SER A 28 -6.31 -22.64 19.67
C SER A 28 -7.00 -21.75 18.64
N ALA A 29 -8.33 -21.77 18.64
CA ALA A 29 -9.12 -20.77 17.95
C ALA A 29 -8.74 -19.43 18.59
N ALA A 30 -7.91 -18.64 17.90
CA ALA A 30 -7.69 -17.28 18.26
C ALA A 30 -9.05 -16.60 18.16
N HIS A 31 -9.65 -16.30 19.31
CA HIS A 31 -10.93 -15.61 19.35
C HIS A 31 -10.66 -14.22 18.86
N ALA A 32 -11.10 -13.92 17.62
CA ALA A 32 -11.18 -12.55 17.16
C ALA A 32 -12.02 -11.78 18.16
N ASN A 33 -11.45 -10.73 18.76
CA ASN A 33 -12.21 -9.80 19.58
C ASN A 33 -13.20 -9.08 18.65
N SER A 34 -14.43 -9.58 18.58
CA SER A 34 -15.49 -8.99 17.79
C SER A 34 -16.57 -8.43 18.72
N SER A 35 -17.03 -7.23 18.41
CA SER A 35 -18.35 -6.74 18.82
C SER A 35 -19.30 -6.92 17.63
N ASP A 36 -20.61 -6.76 17.81
CA ASP A 36 -21.58 -6.87 16.71
C ASP A 36 -21.28 -5.92 15.52
N ASN A 37 -20.48 -4.86 15.79
CA ASN A 37 -20.19 -3.80 14.80
C ASN A 37 -18.71 -3.69 14.41
N ILE A 38 -17.79 -4.34 15.12
CA ILE A 38 -16.34 -4.23 14.87
C ILE A 38 -15.71 -5.61 14.98
N VAL A 39 -15.07 -6.04 13.90
CA VAL A 39 -14.39 -7.34 13.81
C VAL A 39 -12.90 -7.11 13.56
N LEU A 40 -12.06 -7.74 14.37
CA LEU A 40 -10.62 -7.82 14.13
C LEU A 40 -10.29 -9.15 13.47
N VAL A 41 -9.76 -9.10 12.24
CA VAL A 41 -9.26 -10.28 11.52
C VAL A 41 -7.76 -10.39 11.75
N PRO A 42 -7.27 -11.41 12.47
CA PRO A 42 -5.85 -11.56 12.74
C PRO A 42 -5.09 -12.06 11.50
N PRO A 43 -3.76 -11.84 11.41
CA PRO A 43 -2.95 -12.28 10.27
C PRO A 43 -3.04 -13.79 9.97
N THR A 44 -3.38 -14.60 10.96
CA THR A 44 -3.54 -16.06 10.80
C THR A 44 -4.73 -16.47 9.95
N GLU A 45 -5.73 -15.61 9.85
CA GLU A 45 -6.95 -15.79 9.05
C GLU A 45 -6.82 -15.15 7.66
N LEU A 46 -5.79 -14.35 7.45
CA LEU A 46 -5.49 -13.70 6.18
C LEU A 46 -4.59 -14.59 5.27
N PRO A 47 -4.50 -14.26 3.97
CA PRO A 47 -3.58 -14.93 3.05
C PRO A 47 -2.15 -14.98 3.58
N ALA A 48 -1.39 -16.03 3.25
CA ALA A 48 -0.03 -16.26 3.79
C ALA A 48 0.93 -15.07 3.58
N LEU A 49 0.75 -14.29 2.50
CA LEU A 49 1.52 -13.08 2.23
C LEU A 49 1.33 -11.99 3.30
N ALA A 50 0.15 -11.92 3.94
CA ALA A 50 -0.15 -10.96 4.99
C ALA A 50 0.57 -11.25 6.32
N ARG A 51 1.14 -12.44 6.46
CA ARG A 51 1.92 -12.83 7.66
C ARG A 51 3.37 -12.35 7.60
N GLN A 52 3.80 -11.84 6.46
CA GLN A 52 5.13 -11.24 6.31
C GLN A 52 5.07 -9.79 6.77
N THR A 53 6.11 -9.35 7.48
CA THR A 53 6.19 -7.97 7.94
C THR A 53 6.24 -7.02 6.75
N GLY A 54 5.33 -6.05 6.75
CA GLY A 54 5.33 -4.91 5.83
C GLY A 54 5.80 -3.65 6.53
N GLU A 55 6.27 -2.68 5.77
CA GLU A 55 6.81 -1.42 6.29
C GLU A 55 5.99 -0.21 5.85
N ALA A 56 5.36 -0.28 4.69
CA ALA A 56 4.44 0.74 4.17
C ALA A 56 3.31 0.07 3.40
N MET A 57 2.17 0.73 3.29
CA MET A 57 1.02 0.24 2.52
C MET A 57 0.17 1.38 1.97
N PHE A 58 -0.53 1.12 0.87
CA PHE A 58 -1.55 2.02 0.34
C PHE A 58 -2.68 1.24 -0.34
N LEU A 59 -3.82 1.92 -0.44
CA LEU A 59 -4.98 1.42 -1.18
C LEU A 59 -5.03 2.06 -2.56
N HIS A 60 -5.30 1.25 -3.57
CA HIS A 60 -5.45 1.67 -4.95
C HIS A 60 -6.78 1.17 -5.51
N ASP A 61 -7.64 2.12 -5.90
CA ASP A 61 -8.89 1.79 -6.58
C ASP A 61 -8.63 1.71 -8.09
N THR A 62 -8.93 0.56 -8.68
CA THR A 62 -8.74 0.31 -10.10
C THR A 62 -9.95 0.75 -10.92
N ILE A 63 -9.76 1.06 -12.20
CA ILE A 63 -10.84 1.50 -13.10
C ILE A 63 -11.97 0.45 -13.22
N ASP A 64 -11.66 -0.84 -13.04
CA ASP A 64 -12.63 -1.93 -13.07
C ASP A 64 -13.37 -2.14 -11.73
N GLY A 65 -13.23 -1.20 -10.80
CA GLY A 65 -13.96 -1.15 -9.53
C GLY A 65 -13.42 -2.08 -8.44
N ARG A 66 -12.20 -2.59 -8.59
CA ARG A 66 -11.51 -3.33 -7.53
C ARG A 66 -10.71 -2.39 -6.65
N THR A 67 -10.62 -2.72 -5.37
CA THR A 67 -9.70 -2.07 -4.44
C THR A 67 -8.54 -3.03 -4.15
N LEU A 68 -7.34 -2.60 -4.46
CA LEU A 68 -6.10 -3.34 -4.20
C LEU A 68 -5.34 -2.70 -3.04
N LEU A 69 -4.87 -3.53 -2.11
CA LEU A 69 -3.93 -3.12 -1.08
C LEU A 69 -2.53 -3.56 -1.50
N TYR A 70 -1.64 -2.62 -1.61
CA TYR A 70 -0.22 -2.85 -1.83
C TYR A 70 0.54 -2.71 -0.52
N VAL A 71 1.44 -3.63 -0.25
CA VAL A 71 2.26 -3.64 0.96
C VAL A 71 3.73 -3.77 0.57
N GLU A 72 4.51 -2.77 0.92
CA GLU A 72 5.96 -2.81 0.80
C GLU A 72 6.51 -3.76 1.85
N GLN A 73 7.37 -4.68 1.45
CA GLN A 73 7.96 -5.71 2.30
C GLN A 73 9.46 -5.83 2.03
N ASN A 74 10.16 -6.41 3.00
CA ASN A 74 11.57 -6.74 2.88
C ASN A 74 12.44 -5.54 2.48
N HIS A 75 12.26 -4.41 3.19
CA HIS A 75 13.02 -3.16 3.00
C HIS A 75 13.00 -2.65 1.54
N GLY A 76 11.82 -2.59 0.94
CA GLY A 76 11.63 -2.11 -0.42
C GLY A 76 11.80 -3.17 -1.51
N ALA A 77 12.42 -4.32 -1.19
CA ALA A 77 12.74 -5.31 -2.21
C ALA A 77 11.54 -6.11 -2.73
N ARG A 78 10.37 -5.97 -2.11
CA ARG A 78 9.15 -6.71 -2.47
C ARG A 78 7.90 -5.86 -2.31
N LEU A 79 6.99 -6.00 -3.26
CA LEU A 79 5.65 -5.46 -3.22
C LEU A 79 4.64 -6.61 -3.21
N ALA A 80 3.91 -6.76 -2.12
CA ALA A 80 2.81 -7.72 -2.01
C ALA A 80 1.49 -7.03 -2.38
N THR A 81 0.61 -7.74 -3.10
CA THR A 81 -0.69 -7.22 -3.55
C THR A 81 -1.81 -8.09 -3.03
N PHE A 82 -2.82 -7.46 -2.47
CA PHE A 82 -4.06 -8.08 -1.99
C PHE A 82 -5.25 -7.43 -2.67
N ASP A 83 -6.23 -8.23 -3.03
CA ASP A 83 -7.54 -7.74 -3.41
C ASP A 83 -8.38 -7.64 -2.12
N VAL A 84 -8.78 -6.43 -1.81
CA VAL A 84 -9.56 -6.08 -0.61
C VAL A 84 -10.93 -5.49 -0.97
N THR A 85 -11.36 -5.68 -2.22
CA THR A 85 -12.67 -5.23 -2.72
C THR A 85 -13.80 -5.76 -1.84
N ASP A 86 -13.71 -7.02 -1.45
CA ASP A 86 -14.58 -7.61 -0.41
C ASP A 86 -13.74 -7.80 0.88
N PRO A 87 -13.95 -6.97 1.90
CA PRO A 87 -13.17 -7.05 3.13
C PRO A 87 -13.42 -8.33 3.95
N VAL A 88 -14.50 -9.07 3.65
CA VAL A 88 -14.78 -10.38 4.26
C VAL A 88 -13.94 -11.49 3.59
N HIS A 89 -13.60 -11.31 2.31
CA HIS A 89 -12.90 -12.32 1.51
C HIS A 89 -11.62 -11.74 0.89
N ILE A 90 -10.71 -11.27 1.71
CA ILE A 90 -9.40 -10.75 1.26
C ILE A 90 -8.60 -11.85 0.58
N THR A 91 -8.12 -11.60 -0.64
CA THR A 91 -7.33 -12.56 -1.41
C THR A 91 -5.94 -12.01 -1.75
N GLY A 92 -4.91 -12.85 -1.57
CA GLY A 92 -3.55 -12.52 -2.02
C GLY A 92 -3.43 -12.68 -3.53
N LYS A 93 -3.05 -11.63 -4.24
CA LYS A 93 -2.81 -11.66 -5.70
C LYS A 93 -1.39 -12.10 -6.04
N GLY A 94 -0.48 -12.02 -5.09
CA GLY A 94 0.92 -12.38 -5.27
C GLY A 94 1.86 -11.32 -4.72
N SER A 95 3.12 -11.52 -4.97
CA SER A 95 4.13 -10.50 -4.69
C SER A 95 5.16 -10.48 -5.79
N VAL A 96 5.68 -9.29 -6.06
CA VAL A 96 6.72 -9.07 -7.06
C VAL A 96 7.98 -8.53 -6.39
N ARG A 97 9.12 -8.81 -6.99
CA ARG A 97 10.38 -8.22 -6.57
C ARG A 97 10.51 -6.84 -7.20
N LEU A 98 10.92 -5.87 -6.39
CA LEU A 98 11.28 -4.54 -6.87
C LEU A 98 12.81 -4.38 -6.86
N ASP A 99 13.31 -3.62 -7.81
CA ASP A 99 14.70 -3.17 -7.82
C ASP A 99 14.80 -1.84 -7.06
N ALA A 100 14.51 -1.90 -5.76
CA ALA A 100 14.52 -0.76 -4.87
C ALA A 100 15.85 -0.68 -4.11
N SER A 101 16.39 0.51 -3.96
CA SER A 101 17.62 0.76 -3.22
C SER A 101 17.44 0.73 -1.70
N GLY A 102 16.20 0.68 -1.21
CA GLY A 102 15.86 0.65 0.21
C GLY A 102 14.36 0.79 0.46
N PRO A 103 13.97 0.89 1.74
CA PRO A 103 12.58 1.07 2.12
C PRO A 103 12.06 2.45 1.68
N PHE A 104 10.79 2.48 1.30
CA PHE A 104 10.12 3.68 0.84
C PHE A 104 8.73 3.83 1.46
N ASP A 105 8.21 5.05 1.45
CA ASP A 105 6.84 5.36 1.81
C ASP A 105 6.03 5.70 0.55
N PHE A 106 4.78 5.32 0.54
CA PHE A 106 3.82 5.78 -0.46
C PHE A 106 3.39 7.19 -0.12
N VAL A 107 3.39 8.06 -1.11
CA VAL A 107 3.19 9.50 -0.91
C VAL A 107 1.87 9.98 -1.49
N SER A 108 1.59 9.66 -2.75
CA SER A 108 0.39 10.11 -3.45
C SER A 108 0.16 9.30 -4.72
N PRO A 109 -1.11 8.99 -5.06
CA PRO A 109 -1.42 8.41 -6.36
C PRO A 109 -1.02 9.37 -7.50
N LEU A 110 -0.57 8.76 -8.61
CA LEU A 110 -0.27 9.43 -9.87
C LEU A 110 -1.15 8.83 -10.97
N GLY A 111 -2.29 9.49 -11.21
CA GLY A 111 -3.31 8.93 -12.10
C GLY A 111 -3.79 7.55 -11.65
N ASP A 112 -4.20 6.72 -12.61
CA ASP A 112 -4.84 5.42 -12.36
C ASP A 112 -3.85 4.24 -12.22
N HIS A 113 -2.57 4.44 -12.50
CA HIS A 113 -1.63 3.34 -12.72
C HIS A 113 -0.27 3.52 -12.06
N ALA A 114 -0.06 4.58 -11.30
CA ALA A 114 1.20 4.80 -10.64
C ALA A 114 1.02 5.42 -9.26
N GLU A 115 2.07 5.35 -8.46
CA GLU A 115 2.15 5.94 -7.14
C GLU A 115 3.47 6.69 -7.00
N LEU A 116 3.43 7.89 -6.45
CA LEU A 116 4.62 8.58 -6.00
C LEU A 116 5.09 7.93 -4.71
N VAL A 117 6.33 7.50 -4.68
CA VAL A 117 6.97 6.92 -3.50
C VAL A 117 8.24 7.69 -3.15
N ARG A 118 8.62 7.68 -1.88
CA ARG A 118 9.81 8.37 -1.38
C ARG A 118 10.67 7.43 -0.57
N TYR A 119 11.96 7.34 -0.90
CA TYR A 119 12.90 6.59 -0.08
C TYR A 119 13.08 7.23 1.29
N ARG A 120 13.00 6.42 2.35
CA ARG A 120 13.10 6.90 3.74
C ARG A 120 14.48 7.45 4.07
N GLN A 121 15.54 6.94 3.47
CA GLN A 121 16.91 7.33 3.79
C GLN A 121 17.43 8.49 2.95
N SER A 122 17.28 8.42 1.63
CA SER A 122 17.78 9.44 0.71
C SER A 122 16.79 10.57 0.47
N HIS A 123 15.50 10.35 0.78
CA HIS A 123 14.40 11.26 0.46
C HIS A 123 14.19 11.50 -1.05
N ASP A 124 14.75 10.61 -1.87
CA ASP A 124 14.52 10.65 -3.32
C ASP A 124 13.10 10.21 -3.65
N ASP A 125 12.47 10.95 -4.55
CA ASP A 125 11.15 10.65 -5.06
C ASP A 125 11.24 9.78 -6.32
N LEU A 126 10.37 8.75 -6.36
CA LEU A 126 10.26 7.83 -7.48
C LEU A 126 8.80 7.65 -7.87
N VAL A 127 8.58 7.24 -9.11
CA VAL A 127 7.30 6.72 -9.56
C VAL A 127 7.33 5.21 -9.49
N LEU A 128 6.45 4.64 -8.69
CA LEU A 128 6.12 3.22 -8.73
C LEU A 128 5.04 3.04 -9.80
N ASP A 129 5.43 2.55 -10.95
CA ASP A 129 4.52 2.20 -12.03
C ASP A 129 3.79 0.90 -11.65
N LEU A 130 2.46 0.96 -11.56
CA LEU A 130 1.58 -0.17 -11.22
C LEU A 130 0.97 -0.69 -12.52
N PRO A 131 1.70 -1.50 -13.29
CA PRO A 131 1.26 -1.83 -14.62
C PRO A 131 -0.02 -2.65 -14.61
N ARG A 132 -0.79 -2.50 -15.66
CA ARG A 132 -1.80 -3.48 -16.10
C ARG A 132 -1.18 -4.87 -16.31
N THR A 133 0.14 -4.99 -16.23
CA THR A 133 0.97 -6.19 -16.40
C THR A 133 1.78 -6.48 -15.13
N LYS A 134 2.32 -7.68 -15.04
CA LYS A 134 2.79 -8.35 -13.82
C LYS A 134 4.04 -7.80 -13.12
N ASP A 135 4.69 -6.77 -13.63
CA ASP A 135 5.98 -6.31 -13.12
C ASP A 135 5.97 -4.80 -12.81
N PRO A 136 5.59 -4.37 -11.59
CA PRO A 136 5.72 -2.99 -11.15
C PRO A 136 7.19 -2.54 -11.21
N GLN A 137 7.42 -1.33 -11.67
CA GLN A 137 8.75 -0.75 -11.85
C GLN A 137 8.88 0.55 -11.08
N LEU A 138 10.05 0.76 -10.49
CA LEU A 138 10.43 2.03 -9.90
C LEU A 138 11.21 2.86 -10.92
N LYS A 139 10.78 4.09 -11.14
CA LYS A 139 11.43 5.04 -12.04
C LYS A 139 11.79 6.31 -11.27
N MET A 140 12.99 6.83 -11.50
CA MET A 140 13.39 8.11 -10.91
C MET A 140 12.52 9.24 -11.44
N VAL A 141 12.08 10.10 -10.54
CA VAL A 141 11.36 11.32 -10.90
C VAL A 141 12.35 12.41 -11.23
N GLN A 142 12.20 13.02 -12.41
CA GLN A 142 12.93 14.23 -12.78
C GLN A 142 12.02 15.43 -12.53
N GLY A 143 12.51 16.44 -11.80
CA GLY A 143 11.82 17.73 -11.70
C GLY A 143 11.14 18.05 -10.36
N LEU A 144 11.00 17.12 -9.43
CA LEU A 144 10.67 17.44 -8.05
C LEU A 144 11.95 17.85 -7.32
N THR A 145 12.08 19.12 -7.03
CA THR A 145 13.28 19.70 -6.38
C THR A 145 13.10 19.94 -4.87
N ILE A 146 11.93 19.63 -4.34
CA ILE A 146 11.57 19.99 -2.97
C ILE A 146 11.26 18.71 -2.19
N GLY A 147 12.18 18.29 -1.32
CA GLY A 147 12.10 17.10 -0.49
C GLY A 147 11.26 17.24 0.79
N GLY A 148 10.34 18.22 0.86
CA GLY A 148 9.56 18.51 2.05
C GLY A 148 8.19 17.81 2.08
N PRO A 149 7.34 18.18 3.06
CA PRO A 149 5.98 17.65 3.21
C PRO A 149 5.15 17.82 1.94
N ILE A 150 4.31 16.83 1.68
CA ILE A 150 3.38 16.80 0.57
C ILE A 150 1.97 16.95 1.08
N THR A 151 1.21 17.87 0.47
CA THR A 151 -0.23 18.04 0.69
C THR A 151 -0.96 17.60 -0.57
N THR A 152 -1.89 16.68 -0.44
CA THR A 152 -2.71 16.24 -1.58
C THR A 152 -3.73 17.33 -1.95
N LEU A 153 -3.79 17.66 -3.23
CA LEU A 153 -4.78 18.58 -3.80
C LEU A 153 -5.95 17.80 -4.41
N GLY A 154 -6.38 16.72 -3.78
CA GLY A 154 -7.36 15.78 -4.30
C GLY A 154 -6.70 14.67 -5.17
N SER A 155 -7.44 14.11 -6.16
CA SER A 155 -7.02 12.92 -6.91
C SER A 155 -5.90 13.17 -7.93
N ASP A 156 -5.74 14.41 -8.43
CA ASP A 156 -4.91 14.66 -9.61
C ASP A 156 -3.82 15.72 -9.38
N GLY A 157 -3.53 16.04 -8.12
CA GLY A 157 -2.52 17.05 -7.81
C GLY A 157 -1.96 16.96 -6.41
N ILE A 158 -0.72 17.42 -6.27
CA ILE A 158 -0.04 17.57 -4.98
C ILE A 158 0.62 18.96 -4.90
N ALA A 159 0.72 19.47 -3.68
CA ALA A 159 1.57 20.61 -3.36
C ALA A 159 2.76 20.13 -2.53
N VAL A 160 3.97 20.27 -3.02
CA VAL A 160 5.19 19.87 -2.33
C VAL A 160 5.83 21.12 -1.72
N SER A 161 5.98 21.15 -0.40
CA SER A 161 6.65 22.28 0.27
C SER A 161 8.15 22.02 0.41
N GLY A 162 8.92 23.08 0.60
CA GLY A 162 10.32 22.99 1.04
C GLY A 162 10.42 22.33 2.41
N GLU A 163 11.63 21.89 2.79
CA GLU A 163 11.91 21.36 4.12
C GLU A 163 11.34 22.25 5.22
N ALA A 164 10.82 21.62 6.28
CA ALA A 164 10.15 22.29 7.37
C ALA A 164 11.13 23.13 8.19
N LYS A 165 11.41 24.35 7.74
CA LYS A 165 12.00 25.42 8.55
C LYS A 165 10.87 26.22 9.19
N ALA A 166 11.09 26.76 10.37
CA ALA A 166 10.14 27.68 10.97
C ALA A 166 9.94 28.90 10.05
N GLY A 167 8.69 29.23 9.74
CA GLY A 167 8.35 30.39 8.91
C GLY A 167 7.67 30.04 7.58
N PRO A 168 7.52 31.04 6.69
CA PRO A 168 6.89 30.86 5.39
C PRO A 168 7.60 29.83 4.53
N ARG A 169 6.82 29.05 3.74
CA ARG A 169 7.33 27.97 2.87
C ARG A 169 7.06 28.26 1.41
N ASP A 170 7.93 27.77 0.57
CA ASP A 170 7.69 27.75 -0.88
C ASP A 170 7.05 26.41 -1.24
N TYR A 171 6.03 26.45 -2.07
CA TYR A 171 5.31 25.27 -2.57
C TYR A 171 5.53 25.11 -4.07
N GLN A 172 5.73 23.90 -4.48
CA GLN A 172 5.70 23.47 -5.86
C GLN A 172 4.40 22.70 -6.10
N VAL A 173 3.55 23.21 -6.99
CA VAL A 173 2.30 22.55 -7.34
C VAL A 173 2.51 21.70 -8.57
N VAL A 174 2.09 20.44 -8.46
CA VAL A 174 2.33 19.38 -9.43
C VAL A 174 1.01 18.73 -9.78
N GLU A 175 0.76 18.57 -11.07
CA GLU A 175 -0.34 17.76 -11.58
C GLU A 175 0.06 16.28 -11.59
N THR A 176 -0.81 15.43 -11.08
CA THR A 176 -0.58 13.98 -10.93
C THR A 176 -1.59 13.15 -11.71
N ALA A 177 -2.39 13.79 -12.58
CA ALA A 177 -3.41 13.12 -13.40
C ALA A 177 -2.84 12.09 -14.40
N TYR A 178 -1.55 12.24 -14.76
CA TYR A 178 -0.88 11.39 -15.71
C TYR A 178 0.28 10.63 -15.04
N SER A 179 0.30 9.32 -15.20
CA SER A 179 1.30 8.46 -14.55
C SER A 179 2.70 8.54 -15.14
N ASP A 180 2.82 9.02 -16.37
CA ASP A 180 4.09 8.97 -17.12
C ASP A 180 4.95 10.22 -16.91
N GLU A 181 4.36 11.32 -16.48
CA GLU A 181 5.04 12.59 -16.30
C GLU A 181 4.56 13.32 -15.04
N ILE A 182 5.49 13.76 -14.23
CA ILE A 182 5.23 14.73 -13.18
C ILE A 182 5.29 16.11 -13.79
N ASN A 183 4.12 16.71 -13.96
CA ASN A 183 3.99 18.02 -14.57
C ASN A 183 3.93 19.11 -13.50
N ARG A 184 5.06 19.84 -13.31
CA ARG A 184 5.07 21.04 -12.48
C ARG A 184 4.25 22.13 -13.14
N VAL A 185 3.20 22.57 -12.46
CA VAL A 185 2.26 23.54 -13.01
C VAL A 185 2.68 24.97 -12.65
N PHE A 186 2.92 25.25 -11.37
CA PHE A 186 3.37 26.54 -10.86
C PHE A 186 3.97 26.44 -9.45
N ASP A 187 4.58 27.56 -9.00
CA ASP A 187 5.05 27.72 -7.62
C ASP A 187 4.22 28.77 -6.87
N VAL A 188 4.00 28.54 -5.60
CA VAL A 188 3.50 29.56 -4.66
C VAL A 188 4.58 29.81 -3.63
N LYS A 189 5.04 31.08 -3.55
CA LYS A 189 6.14 31.49 -2.69
C LYS A 189 5.64 32.07 -1.37
N GLN A 190 6.45 31.91 -0.31
CA GLN A 190 6.26 32.54 1.00
C GLN A 190 4.86 32.29 1.60
N VAL A 191 4.39 31.03 1.51
CA VAL A 191 3.12 30.59 2.10
C VAL A 191 3.27 30.50 3.62
N ARG A 192 2.44 31.21 4.35
CA ARG A 192 2.36 31.24 5.81
C ARG A 192 1.37 30.23 6.36
N GLU A 193 0.28 30.02 5.65
CA GLU A 193 -0.81 29.15 6.04
C GLU A 193 -1.49 28.56 4.81
N GLU A 194 -1.94 27.32 4.92
CA GLU A 194 -2.72 26.64 3.88
C GLU A 194 -3.94 25.94 4.48
N VAL A 195 -5.03 25.94 3.74
CA VAL A 195 -6.26 25.22 4.08
C VAL A 195 -6.83 24.60 2.81
N THR A 196 -7.11 23.30 2.85
CA THR A 196 -7.71 22.58 1.73
C THR A 196 -9.14 22.15 2.04
N LYS A 197 -10.06 22.46 1.13
CA LYS A 197 -11.42 21.96 1.15
C LYS A 197 -11.41 20.51 0.63
N THR A 198 -11.65 19.54 1.50
CA THR A 198 -11.43 18.11 1.24
C THR A 198 -12.29 17.52 0.12
N ASP A 199 -13.53 18.02 -0.04
CA ASP A 199 -14.49 17.50 -1.01
C ASP A 199 -14.22 17.95 -2.46
N THR A 200 -13.54 19.07 -2.65
CA THR A 200 -13.17 19.58 -3.97
C THR A 200 -11.67 19.68 -4.21
N GLY A 201 -10.85 19.52 -3.18
CA GLY A 201 -9.41 19.74 -3.25
C GLY A 201 -9.01 21.20 -3.51
N THR A 202 -9.97 22.16 -3.42
CA THR A 202 -9.68 23.58 -3.53
C THR A 202 -8.82 24.02 -2.37
N THR A 203 -7.62 24.54 -2.65
CA THR A 203 -6.64 24.90 -1.64
C THR A 203 -6.43 26.40 -1.59
N PHE A 204 -6.49 26.95 -0.40
CA PHE A 204 -6.26 28.37 -0.10
C PHE A 204 -4.87 28.52 0.54
N MET A 205 -4.04 29.39 0.00
CA MET A 205 -2.68 29.66 0.48
C MET A 205 -2.51 31.12 0.81
N LEU A 206 -2.26 31.44 2.07
CA LEU A 206 -2.03 32.79 2.52
C LEU A 206 -0.53 33.11 2.44
N THR A 207 -0.19 34.15 1.67
CA THR A 207 1.17 34.64 1.50
C THR A 207 1.29 36.09 1.96
N GLU A 208 2.48 36.65 1.92
CA GLU A 208 2.66 38.10 2.16
C GLU A 208 2.04 38.99 1.06
N ASN A 209 1.87 38.45 -0.15
CA ASN A 209 1.26 39.15 -1.29
C ASN A 209 -0.25 38.97 -1.35
N GLY A 210 -0.87 38.27 -0.40
CA GLY A 210 -2.29 38.03 -0.31
C GLY A 210 -2.67 36.56 -0.40
N LEU A 211 -3.95 36.30 -0.68
CA LEU A 211 -4.54 34.98 -0.78
C LEU A 211 -4.43 34.43 -2.21
N TYR A 212 -3.82 33.24 -2.33
CA TYR A 212 -3.87 32.45 -3.56
C TYR A 212 -4.89 31.33 -3.40
N VAL A 213 -5.57 31.01 -4.49
CA VAL A 213 -6.55 29.91 -4.53
C VAL A 213 -6.17 28.95 -5.65
N ILE A 214 -5.90 27.73 -5.29
CA ILE A 214 -5.67 26.63 -6.22
C ILE A 214 -7.02 25.93 -6.41
N ARG A 215 -7.56 26.03 -7.61
CA ARG A 215 -8.84 25.44 -7.98
C ARG A 215 -8.65 24.17 -8.79
N ARG A 216 -9.65 23.30 -8.70
CA ARG A 216 -9.73 22.06 -9.49
C ARG A 216 -11.08 22.01 -10.21
N PRO A 217 -11.21 22.72 -11.34
CA PRO A 217 -12.50 22.93 -12.00
C PRO A 217 -13.26 21.64 -12.32
N ALA A 218 -12.57 20.58 -12.74
CA ALA A 218 -13.21 19.29 -13.04
C ALA A 218 -13.78 18.61 -11.79
N VAL A 219 -13.06 18.66 -10.67
CA VAL A 219 -13.50 18.07 -9.38
C VAL A 219 -14.64 18.90 -8.80
N GLU A 220 -14.53 20.23 -8.84
CA GLU A 220 -15.57 21.18 -8.41
C GLU A 220 -16.87 20.94 -9.19
N TRP A 221 -16.78 20.80 -10.51
CA TRP A 221 -17.92 20.50 -11.37
C TRP A 221 -18.58 19.15 -11.00
N ASN A 222 -17.80 18.11 -10.82
CA ASN A 222 -18.32 16.80 -10.44
C ASN A 222 -18.98 16.82 -9.06
N HIS A 223 -18.46 17.62 -8.13
CA HIS A 223 -19.05 17.81 -6.81
C HIS A 223 -20.40 18.51 -6.92
N GLU A 224 -20.49 19.62 -7.66
CA GLU A 224 -21.72 20.34 -7.89
C GLU A 224 -22.81 19.48 -8.52
N MET A 225 -22.45 18.67 -9.53
CA MET A 225 -23.38 17.76 -10.20
C MET A 225 -23.96 16.69 -9.26
N ARG A 226 -23.16 16.19 -8.31
CA ARG A 226 -23.66 15.25 -7.30
C ARG A 226 -24.59 15.90 -6.28
N VAL A 227 -24.35 17.16 -5.93
CA VAL A 227 -25.18 17.90 -4.99
C VAL A 227 -26.54 18.27 -5.61
N ILE A 228 -26.56 18.58 -6.92
CA ILE A 228 -27.77 18.98 -7.66
C ILE A 228 -28.63 17.77 -8.04
N SER A 229 -28.05 16.60 -8.21
CA SER A 229 -28.74 15.34 -8.57
C SER A 229 -28.52 14.26 -7.50
N PRO A 230 -29.05 14.44 -6.28
CA PRO A 230 -29.02 13.36 -5.29
C PRO A 230 -29.92 12.23 -5.77
N ASN A 231 -29.36 11.03 -5.90
CA ASN A 231 -30.11 9.79 -6.18
C ASN A 231 -31.13 9.50 -5.08
#